data_9e411f56e5f96a2bd5b6028742ff4eda
#
_entry.id   9e411f56e5f96a2bd5b6028742ff4eda
#
_cell.length_a   1.000
_cell.length_b   1.000
_cell.length_c   1.000
_cell.angle_alpha   90.00
_cell.angle_beta   90.00
_cell.angle_gamma   90.00
#
_symmetry.space_group_name_H-M   'P 1'
#
loop_
_entity.id
_entity.type
_entity.pdbx_description
1 polymer ?
#
loop_
_entity_poly.entity_id
_entity_poly.type
_entity_poly.pdbx_seq_one_letter_code
_entity_poly.pdbx_strand_id
1 'polypeptide(L)'
;MKSIQYFILLFVGTLFISQCTPSESGGVSSEIVNNPKSAATAEEQPAPVMQFDSLVKQFGTITQGETIERVFTFTNEGDADLIMTSARGSCGCTVPTWPREPIAPGESGEIEVVFNSEGKKGTQHKNIYIIANTTPAKNTITIRGKVLTPANEE
;
A
#
# COMPACT_ATOMS: atom_id res chain seq x y z
N MET A 1 -24.95 5.41 63.49
CA MET A 1 -26.31 5.10 63.94
C MET A 1 -26.79 3.92 63.14
N LYS A 2 -26.83 2.83 63.86
CA LYS A 2 -27.91 1.83 63.91
C LYS A 2 -28.13 1.13 62.57
N SER A 3 -28.10 -0.11 62.40
CA SER A 3 -28.38 -1.28 63.23
C SER A 3 -28.55 -2.42 62.27
N ILE A 4 -27.79 -3.55 62.45
CA ILE A 4 -28.41 -4.74 63.05
C ILE A 4 -29.40 -5.39 62.06
N GLN A 5 -29.35 -6.61 61.69
CA GLN A 5 -29.22 -7.87 62.40
C GLN A 5 -29.25 -9.02 61.42
N TYR A 6 -28.38 -9.95 61.56
CA TYR A 6 -28.61 -11.37 61.77
C TYR A 6 -29.84 -11.97 61.09
N PHE A 7 -29.66 -12.88 60.22
CA PHE A 7 -30.37 -14.14 60.21
C PHE A 7 -29.46 -15.25 59.64
N ILE A 8 -29.00 -16.03 60.62
CA ILE A 8 -28.46 -17.36 60.43
C ILE A 8 -29.68 -18.26 60.29
N LEU A 9 -29.72 -19.05 59.22
CA LEU A 9 -30.46 -20.29 59.19
C LEU A 9 -29.79 -21.30 58.26
N LEU A 10 -29.23 -22.25 58.95
CA LEU A 10 -28.86 -23.55 58.49
C LEU A 10 -29.92 -24.13 57.54
N PHE A 11 -29.50 -24.63 56.43
CA PHE A 11 -30.16 -25.83 55.86
C PHE A 11 -29.11 -26.76 55.26
N VAL A 12 -29.13 -27.92 55.86
CA VAL A 12 -28.37 -29.13 55.62
C VAL A 12 -28.72 -29.75 54.31
N GLY A 13 -27.71 -30.24 53.61
CA GLY A 13 -27.80 -31.49 52.86
C GLY A 13 -28.30 -31.42 51.42
N THR A 14 -27.45 -31.68 50.52
CA THR A 14 -27.45 -32.91 49.75
C THR A 14 -26.20 -32.97 48.84
N LEU A 15 -25.41 -33.95 49.14
CA LEU A 15 -24.28 -34.43 48.38
C LEU A 15 -24.78 -35.06 47.08
N PHE A 16 -24.69 -34.38 45.95
CA PHE A 16 -24.81 -35.02 44.64
C PHE A 16 -23.42 -35.26 44.08
N ILE A 17 -22.97 -36.46 44.30
CA ILE A 17 -21.84 -37.06 43.57
C ILE A 17 -22.36 -37.34 42.15
N SER A 18 -22.09 -36.43 41.22
CA SER A 18 -22.31 -36.71 39.82
C SER A 18 -21.06 -37.38 39.27
N GLN A 19 -21.18 -38.68 38.99
CA GLN A 19 -20.15 -39.51 38.38
C GLN A 19 -19.88 -38.98 36.99
N CYS A 20 -18.65 -38.57 36.72
CA CYS A 20 -18.12 -38.47 35.38
C CYS A 20 -17.92 -39.88 34.84
N THR A 21 -18.78 -40.31 33.95
CA THR A 21 -18.49 -41.44 33.06
C THR A 21 -17.48 -40.99 31.99
N PRO A 22 -16.38 -41.71 31.83
CA PRO A 22 -15.53 -41.48 30.65
C PRO A 22 -16.28 -42.00 29.43
N SER A 23 -16.75 -41.11 28.59
CA SER A 23 -17.29 -41.44 27.29
C SER A 23 -16.14 -41.84 26.37
N GLU A 24 -16.31 -42.99 25.80
CA GLU A 24 -15.42 -43.67 24.87
C GLU A 24 -14.82 -42.78 23.79
N SER A 25 -13.57 -43.06 23.51
CA SER A 25 -12.85 -42.66 22.32
C SER A 25 -13.63 -43.00 21.04
N GLY A 26 -14.47 -42.06 20.61
CA GLY A 26 -14.91 -42.02 19.21
C GLY A 26 -13.72 -41.63 18.37
N GLY A 27 -13.11 -42.58 17.70
CA GLY A 27 -12.11 -42.31 16.67
C GLY A 27 -12.71 -41.34 15.67
N VAL A 28 -12.18 -40.11 15.63
CA VAL A 28 -12.35 -39.23 14.50
C VAL A 28 -11.64 -39.93 13.33
N SER A 29 -12.44 -40.64 12.54
CA SER A 29 -11.96 -41.04 11.23
C SER A 29 -11.51 -39.76 10.56
N SER A 30 -10.25 -39.69 10.25
CA SER A 30 -9.68 -38.74 9.32
C SER A 30 -10.26 -39.05 7.93
N GLU A 31 -11.57 -38.83 7.76
CA GLU A 31 -12.08 -38.54 6.45
C GLU A 31 -11.43 -37.22 6.07
N ILE A 32 -10.36 -37.38 5.33
CA ILE A 32 -9.79 -36.34 4.49
C ILE A 32 -11.01 -35.77 3.77
N VAL A 33 -11.44 -34.58 4.22
CA VAL A 33 -12.36 -33.76 3.46
C VAL A 33 -11.57 -33.40 2.19
N ASN A 34 -11.68 -34.31 1.24
CA ASN A 34 -11.26 -34.08 -0.12
C ASN A 34 -12.23 -33.02 -0.63
N ASN A 35 -11.90 -31.74 -0.38
CA ASN A 35 -12.62 -30.65 -0.98
C ASN A 35 -12.08 -30.47 -2.42
N PRO A 36 -12.71 -31.08 -3.44
CA PRO A 36 -12.24 -30.98 -4.82
C PRO A 36 -12.47 -29.59 -5.41
N LYS A 37 -12.96 -28.64 -4.60
CA LYS A 37 -13.18 -27.25 -5.01
C LYS A 37 -11.98 -26.33 -4.76
N SER A 38 -10.93 -26.78 -4.06
CA SER A 38 -9.74 -25.95 -3.85
C SER A 38 -8.71 -25.99 -4.98
N ALA A 39 -8.96 -26.77 -6.03
CA ALA A 39 -8.06 -26.86 -7.18
C ALA A 39 -8.69 -26.38 -8.50
N ALA A 40 -9.88 -25.80 -8.44
CA ALA A 40 -10.54 -25.27 -9.61
C ALA A 40 -10.50 -23.74 -9.53
N THR A 41 -9.68 -23.17 -10.38
CA THR A 41 -9.60 -21.73 -10.68
C THR A 41 -9.35 -20.85 -9.45
N ALA A 42 -8.08 -20.48 -9.25
CA ALA A 42 -7.81 -19.15 -8.73
C ALA A 42 -8.54 -18.20 -9.71
N GLU A 43 -9.76 -17.80 -9.38
CA GLU A 43 -10.38 -16.66 -10.01
C GLU A 43 -9.38 -15.52 -9.76
N GLU A 44 -8.72 -15.07 -10.81
CA GLU A 44 -7.86 -13.88 -10.73
C GLU A 44 -8.75 -12.79 -10.17
N GLN A 45 -8.45 -12.42 -8.92
CA GLN A 45 -9.22 -11.35 -8.30
C GLN A 45 -8.94 -10.07 -9.07
N PRO A 46 -9.99 -9.26 -9.34
CA PRO A 46 -9.82 -8.00 -10.01
C PRO A 46 -8.68 -7.20 -9.39
N ALA A 47 -7.72 -6.79 -10.20
CA ALA A 47 -6.54 -6.09 -9.74
C ALA A 47 -6.25 -4.86 -10.62
N PRO A 48 -5.91 -3.71 -10.02
CA PRO A 48 -5.51 -2.55 -10.79
C PRO A 48 -4.10 -2.73 -11.36
N VAL A 49 -3.89 -2.19 -12.56
CA VAL A 49 -2.60 -2.17 -13.26
C VAL A 49 -2.27 -0.74 -13.66
N MET A 50 -1.17 -0.21 -13.12
CA MET A 50 -0.70 1.14 -13.46
C MET A 50 0.27 1.06 -14.64
N GLN A 51 -0.19 1.39 -15.83
CA GLN A 51 0.60 1.43 -17.04
C GLN A 51 1.01 2.86 -17.37
N PHE A 52 2.31 3.16 -17.37
CA PHE A 52 2.83 4.47 -17.73
C PHE A 52 3.13 4.56 -19.22
N ASP A 53 2.87 5.70 -19.85
CA ASP A 53 3.31 6.01 -21.20
C ASP A 53 4.83 6.01 -21.31
N SER A 54 5.50 6.48 -20.25
CA SER A 54 6.95 6.47 -20.12
C SER A 54 7.37 6.44 -18.66
N LEU A 55 8.27 5.52 -18.33
CA LEU A 55 8.85 5.44 -16.98
C LEU A 55 9.99 6.45 -16.76
N VAL A 56 10.49 7.09 -17.84
CA VAL A 56 11.63 8.00 -17.77
C VAL A 56 11.35 9.24 -18.59
N LYS A 57 11.42 10.42 -17.97
CA LYS A 57 11.35 11.70 -18.68
C LYS A 57 12.65 12.48 -18.54
N GLN A 58 13.11 13.02 -19.68
CA GLN A 58 14.29 13.89 -19.72
C GLN A 58 13.88 15.31 -19.41
N PHE A 59 14.68 16.02 -18.61
CA PHE A 59 14.53 17.46 -18.44
C PHE A 59 15.58 18.28 -19.21
N GLY A 60 16.50 17.57 -19.92
CA GLY A 60 17.53 18.25 -20.72
C GLY A 60 18.67 18.77 -19.87
N THR A 61 19.20 19.94 -20.28
CA THR A 61 20.24 20.67 -19.56
C THR A 61 19.65 21.96 -19.03
N ILE A 62 19.83 22.20 -17.74
CA ILE A 62 19.34 23.38 -17.01
C ILE A 62 20.48 23.99 -16.20
N THR A 63 20.32 25.24 -15.76
CA THR A 63 21.26 25.92 -14.87
C THR A 63 20.86 25.64 -13.40
N GLN A 64 21.84 25.55 -12.53
CA GLN A 64 21.60 25.39 -11.09
C GLN A 64 20.70 26.53 -10.56
N GLY A 65 19.73 26.18 -9.74
CA GLY A 65 18.69 27.06 -9.23
C GLY A 65 17.39 27.04 -10.04
N GLU A 66 17.43 26.57 -11.29
CA GLU A 66 16.20 26.42 -12.08
C GLU A 66 15.31 25.30 -11.50
N THR A 67 14.01 25.54 -11.55
CA THR A 67 12.98 24.56 -11.22
C THR A 67 12.32 24.09 -12.51
N ILE A 68 12.16 22.77 -12.65
CA ILE A 68 11.48 22.18 -13.81
C ILE A 68 10.32 21.29 -13.34
N GLU A 69 9.37 21.15 -14.22
CA GLU A 69 8.22 20.31 -14.08
C GLU A 69 8.17 19.25 -15.17
N ARG A 70 7.75 18.04 -14.83
CA ARG A 70 7.49 16.94 -15.78
C ARG A 70 6.24 16.19 -15.35
N VAL A 71 5.34 16.02 -16.30
CA VAL A 71 4.09 15.28 -16.09
C VAL A 71 4.25 13.87 -16.62
N PHE A 72 3.91 12.86 -15.82
CA PHE A 72 3.85 11.46 -16.21
C PHE A 72 2.39 11.04 -16.30
N THR A 73 1.99 10.61 -17.47
CA THR A 73 0.65 10.07 -17.71
C THR A 73 0.68 8.56 -17.52
N PHE A 74 -0.36 8.04 -16.91
CA PHE A 74 -0.57 6.60 -16.76
C PHE A 74 -2.05 6.26 -17.00
N THR A 75 -2.31 5.00 -17.31
CA THR A 75 -3.66 4.46 -17.48
C THR A 75 -3.82 3.27 -16.54
N ASN A 76 -4.99 3.11 -15.94
CA ASN A 76 -5.35 1.90 -15.22
C ASN A 76 -5.80 0.84 -16.24
N GLU A 77 -4.89 -0.04 -16.63
CA GLU A 77 -5.16 -1.15 -17.55
C GLU A 77 -5.69 -2.40 -16.82
N GLY A 78 -5.93 -2.31 -15.52
CA GLY A 78 -6.53 -3.37 -14.73
C GLY A 78 -8.05 -3.36 -14.80
N ASP A 79 -8.66 -4.22 -14.00
CA ASP A 79 -10.11 -4.43 -13.91
C ASP A 79 -10.69 -4.03 -12.54
N ALA A 80 -9.89 -3.38 -11.69
CA ALA A 80 -10.29 -2.80 -10.41
C ALA A 80 -9.80 -1.34 -10.29
N ASP A 81 -10.41 -0.57 -9.39
CA ASP A 81 -10.02 0.80 -9.13
C ASP A 81 -8.57 0.92 -8.64
N LEU A 82 -7.79 1.77 -9.29
CA LEU A 82 -6.42 2.08 -8.92
C LEU A 82 -6.40 3.19 -7.87
N ILE A 83 -5.82 2.90 -6.71
CA ILE A 83 -5.72 3.82 -5.58
C ILE A 83 -4.27 4.06 -5.24
N MET A 84 -3.82 5.31 -5.36
CA MET A 84 -2.49 5.72 -4.94
C MET A 84 -2.52 6.22 -3.50
N THR A 85 -1.68 5.65 -2.64
CA THR A 85 -1.59 6.02 -1.22
C THR A 85 -0.46 7.00 -0.92
N SER A 86 0.61 6.95 -1.71
CA SER A 86 1.71 7.92 -1.59
C SER A 86 2.53 8.03 -2.88
N ALA A 87 3.13 9.21 -3.08
CA ALA A 87 4.23 9.40 -4.03
C ALA A 87 5.29 10.29 -3.37
N ARG A 88 6.56 9.93 -3.56
CA ARG A 88 7.67 10.69 -3.00
C ARG A 88 8.93 10.60 -3.86
N GLY A 89 9.65 11.70 -3.96
CA GLY A 89 10.97 11.74 -4.60
C GLY A 89 12.04 11.03 -3.77
N SER A 90 13.10 10.60 -4.44
CA SER A 90 14.30 10.04 -3.80
C SER A 90 15.10 11.08 -2.98
N CYS A 91 14.77 12.37 -3.09
CA CYS A 91 15.31 13.46 -2.30
C CYS A 91 14.23 14.52 -2.07
N GLY A 92 14.42 15.40 -1.08
CA GLY A 92 13.53 16.54 -0.85
C GLY A 92 13.52 17.60 -1.96
N CYS A 93 14.41 17.47 -2.95
CA CYS A 93 14.47 18.35 -4.13
C CYS A 93 13.48 17.97 -5.23
N THR A 94 12.71 16.90 -5.04
CA THR A 94 11.74 16.39 -6.01
C THR A 94 10.41 16.15 -5.30
N VAL A 95 9.39 16.89 -5.71
CA VAL A 95 8.06 16.88 -5.08
C VAL A 95 7.04 16.41 -6.12
N PRO A 96 6.45 15.22 -5.94
CA PRO A 96 5.37 14.74 -6.80
C PRO A 96 4.01 15.20 -6.30
N THR A 97 3.12 15.53 -7.25
CA THR A 97 1.68 15.71 -7.05
C THR A 97 0.95 14.64 -7.84
N TRP A 98 -0.09 14.02 -7.27
CA TRP A 98 -0.82 12.91 -7.88
C TRP A 98 -2.32 12.95 -7.53
N PRO A 99 -3.19 12.30 -8.32
CA PRO A 99 -4.62 12.19 -8.04
C PRO A 99 -4.87 11.49 -6.70
N ARG A 100 -5.84 11.98 -5.94
CA ARG A 100 -6.26 11.41 -4.65
C ARG A 100 -7.49 10.53 -4.77
N GLU A 101 -8.25 10.73 -5.84
CA GLU A 101 -9.43 9.95 -6.16
C GLU A 101 -9.02 8.61 -6.80
N PRO A 102 -9.81 7.56 -6.60
CA PRO A 102 -9.63 6.31 -7.33
C PRO A 102 -9.72 6.52 -8.84
N ILE A 103 -8.89 5.82 -9.60
CA ILE A 103 -8.86 5.84 -11.06
C ILE A 103 -9.52 4.54 -11.54
N ALA A 104 -10.68 4.66 -12.20
CA ALA A 104 -11.42 3.49 -12.67
C ALA A 104 -10.68 2.72 -13.80
N PRO A 105 -11.03 1.45 -14.03
CA PRO A 105 -10.53 0.69 -15.16
C PRO A 105 -10.67 1.43 -16.49
N GLY A 106 -9.56 1.53 -17.24
CA GLY A 106 -9.48 2.24 -18.52
C GLY A 106 -9.31 3.77 -18.40
N GLU A 107 -9.41 4.35 -17.22
CA GLU A 107 -9.17 5.78 -17.00
C GLU A 107 -7.67 6.08 -16.87
N SER A 108 -7.31 7.32 -17.25
CA SER A 108 -5.94 7.82 -17.16
C SER A 108 -5.81 8.87 -16.06
N GLY A 109 -4.62 8.96 -15.49
CA GLY A 109 -4.23 9.97 -14.52
C GLY A 109 -2.86 10.54 -14.80
N GLU A 110 -2.51 11.60 -14.09
CA GLU A 110 -1.24 12.28 -14.25
C GLU A 110 -0.52 12.42 -12.91
N ILE A 111 0.80 12.28 -12.94
CA ILE A 111 1.69 12.58 -11.82
C ILE A 111 2.60 13.71 -12.26
N GLU A 112 2.41 14.87 -11.65
CA GLU A 112 3.28 16.03 -11.83
C GLU A 112 4.49 15.91 -10.92
N VAL A 113 5.68 16.12 -11.46
CA VAL A 113 6.94 16.04 -10.73
C VAL A 113 7.70 17.33 -10.86
N VAL A 114 7.81 18.07 -9.77
CA VAL A 114 8.59 19.32 -9.68
C VAL A 114 9.97 19.00 -9.12
N PHE A 115 11.02 19.41 -9.83
CA PHE A 115 12.41 19.28 -9.39
C PHE A 115 13.08 20.65 -9.28
N ASN A 116 13.58 20.95 -8.09
CA ASN A 116 14.40 22.12 -7.82
C ASN A 116 15.89 21.75 -7.92
N SER A 117 16.62 22.41 -8.80
CA SER A 117 18.04 22.14 -9.04
C SER A 117 19.00 22.91 -8.12
N GLU A 118 18.49 23.65 -7.13
CA GLU A 118 19.32 24.38 -6.17
C GLU A 118 20.33 23.45 -5.49
N GLY A 119 21.61 23.83 -5.48
CA GLY A 119 22.70 23.03 -4.92
C GLY A 119 22.98 21.71 -5.67
N LYS A 120 22.42 21.49 -6.86
CA LYS A 120 22.68 20.31 -7.70
C LYS A 120 23.63 20.67 -8.84
N LYS A 121 24.45 19.70 -9.25
CA LYS A 121 25.38 19.85 -10.39
C LYS A 121 25.62 18.53 -11.11
N GLY A 122 25.98 18.60 -12.38
CA GLY A 122 26.27 17.43 -13.20
C GLY A 122 25.02 16.63 -13.57
N THR A 123 25.20 15.38 -13.93
CA THR A 123 24.11 14.49 -14.31
C THR A 123 23.22 14.16 -13.11
N GLN A 124 21.94 14.34 -13.28
CA GLN A 124 20.93 14.05 -12.27
C GLN A 124 20.05 12.92 -12.70
N HIS A 125 19.79 11.98 -11.77
CA HIS A 125 18.80 10.92 -11.85
C HIS A 125 17.96 10.96 -10.58
N LYS A 126 16.67 11.23 -10.69
CA LYS A 126 15.76 11.32 -9.56
C LYS A 126 14.64 10.32 -9.74
N ASN A 127 14.57 9.37 -8.83
CA ASN A 127 13.48 8.41 -8.79
C ASN A 127 12.31 8.96 -7.98
N ILE A 128 11.13 8.69 -8.45
CA ILE A 128 9.88 8.96 -7.76
C ILE A 128 9.22 7.60 -7.48
N TYR A 129 8.94 7.34 -6.23
CA TYR A 129 8.32 6.11 -5.76
C TYR A 129 6.85 6.34 -5.49
N ILE A 130 6.02 5.58 -6.15
CA ILE A 130 4.56 5.62 -6.03
C ILE A 130 4.12 4.32 -5.35
N ILE A 131 3.30 4.43 -4.32
CA ILE A 131 2.68 3.28 -3.67
C ILE A 131 1.19 3.29 -4.04
N ALA A 132 0.75 2.20 -4.63
CA ALA A 132 -0.62 1.98 -5.05
C ALA A 132 -1.06 0.55 -4.69
N ASN A 133 -2.34 0.26 -4.86
CA ASN A 133 -2.89 -1.08 -4.64
C ASN A 133 -2.61 -2.07 -5.78
N THR A 134 -1.56 -1.82 -6.57
CA THR A 134 -1.07 -2.69 -7.66
C THR A 134 -0.21 -3.84 -7.14
N THR A 135 0.08 -4.81 -7.99
CA THR A 135 1.06 -5.87 -7.73
C THR A 135 2.19 -5.80 -8.77
N PRO A 136 3.42 -5.39 -8.40
CA PRO A 136 3.86 -4.96 -7.05
C PRO A 136 3.27 -3.60 -6.65
N ALA A 137 3.10 -3.37 -5.33
CA ALA A 137 2.54 -2.13 -4.81
C ALA A 137 3.42 -0.89 -5.06
N LYS A 138 4.72 -1.09 -5.25
CA LYS A 138 5.69 -0.02 -5.50
C LYS A 138 5.96 0.13 -6.98
N ASN A 139 5.58 1.28 -7.52
CA ASN A 139 5.89 1.71 -8.88
C ASN A 139 6.98 2.78 -8.85
N THR A 140 7.79 2.87 -9.90
CA THR A 140 8.91 3.82 -9.93
C THR A 140 8.99 4.49 -11.29
N ILE A 141 9.01 5.82 -11.30
CA ILE A 141 9.30 6.66 -12.45
C ILE A 141 10.56 7.48 -12.20
N THR A 142 11.19 7.99 -13.25
CA THR A 142 12.48 8.67 -13.15
C THR A 142 12.51 9.91 -14.01
N ILE A 143 13.02 11.02 -13.48
CA ILE A 143 13.46 12.17 -14.28
C ILE A 143 14.98 12.16 -14.34
N ARG A 144 15.52 12.54 -15.50
CA ARG A 144 16.97 12.66 -15.69
C ARG A 144 17.35 13.84 -16.58
N GLY A 145 18.55 14.36 -16.35
CA GLY A 145 19.09 15.48 -17.12
C GLY A 145 20.41 15.96 -16.54
N LYS A 146 20.86 17.13 -16.98
CA LYS A 146 22.13 17.72 -16.55
C LYS A 146 21.90 19.11 -15.96
N VAL A 147 22.54 19.38 -14.82
CA VAL A 147 22.56 20.71 -14.19
C VAL A 147 23.95 21.31 -14.37
N LEU A 148 24.00 22.48 -14.99
CA LEU A 148 25.21 23.28 -15.12
C LEU A 148 25.32 24.22 -13.91
N THR A 149 26.51 24.37 -13.37
CA THR A 149 26.79 25.46 -12.43
C THR A 149 26.92 26.76 -13.23
N PRO A 150 26.41 27.89 -12.74
CA PRO A 150 26.69 29.17 -13.34
C PRO A 150 28.21 29.34 -13.44
N ALA A 151 28.71 29.82 -14.60
CA ALA A 151 30.07 30.28 -14.68
C ALA A 151 30.19 31.44 -13.67
N ASN A 152 31.06 31.29 -12.69
CA ASN A 152 31.41 32.43 -11.83
C ASN A 152 31.98 33.47 -12.77
N GLU A 153 31.34 34.63 -12.84
CA GLU A 153 31.98 35.81 -13.41
C GLU A 153 33.15 36.13 -12.47
N GLU A 154 34.36 35.81 -12.91
CA GLU A 154 35.61 36.29 -12.30
C GLU A 154 35.82 37.77 -12.67
#